data_75f3e9a89755849baba8c2625f21b915
#
_entry.id   75f3e9a89755849baba8c2625f21b915
#
_cell.length_a   1.000
_cell.length_b   1.000
_cell.length_c   1.000
_cell.angle_alpha   90.00
_cell.angle_beta   90.00
_cell.angle_gamma   90.00
#
_symmetry.space_group_name_H-M   'P 1'
#
loop_
_entity.id
_entity.type
_entity.pdbx_description
1 polymer ?
#
loop_
_entity_poly.entity_id
_entity_poly.type
_entity_poly.pdbx_seq_one_letter_code
_entity_poly.pdbx_strand_id
1 'polypeptide(L)'
;AGNDAGVAALPANGRIAMSTDSFVVTPQFFPGGNIGRLAVCGTVNDVATSGANVRYLSCGFILEEGYPMDKLRQIVQTMAETAHEAGVSIITGDTKVVERGGADGVYINTAGVGEVPAGVTLSGANCRPGDAILVSGTLGDHGIAIMSQREGLAFSSDIESDAAPLNHLIADVLAAAPDTRCFRDPTRGGLASTLNEFAQ
;
A
#
# COMPACT_ATOMS: atom_id res chain seq x y z
N ALA A 1 27.24 -3.63 -5.61
CA ALA A 1 26.10 -2.70 -5.57
C ALA A 1 26.64 -1.28 -5.62
N GLY A 2 26.17 -0.44 -6.50
CA GLY A 2 26.72 0.90 -6.71
C GLY A 2 26.13 1.56 -7.96
N ASN A 3 24.96 1.08 -8.40
CA ASN A 3 24.26 1.68 -9.53
C ASN A 3 23.24 2.70 -9.02
N ASP A 4 23.14 3.84 -9.67
CA ASP A 4 22.17 4.89 -9.33
C ASP A 4 20.71 4.51 -9.69
N ALA A 5 20.50 3.41 -10.40
CA ALA A 5 19.19 2.91 -10.79
C ALA A 5 19.06 1.41 -10.59
N GLY A 6 17.87 0.98 -10.19
CA GLY A 6 17.47 -0.42 -10.23
C GLY A 6 17.04 -0.81 -11.64
N VAL A 7 17.60 -1.90 -12.16
CA VAL A 7 17.25 -2.44 -13.48
C VAL A 7 16.50 -3.75 -13.32
N ALA A 8 15.35 -3.87 -13.99
CA ALA A 8 14.49 -5.03 -13.93
C ALA A 8 14.04 -5.46 -15.34
N ALA A 9 13.87 -6.76 -15.53
CA ALA A 9 13.35 -7.31 -16.78
C ALA A 9 11.82 -7.18 -16.82
N LEU A 10 11.29 -6.82 -18.00
CA LEU A 10 9.85 -6.80 -18.30
C LEU A 10 9.54 -7.78 -19.44
N PRO A 11 8.33 -8.38 -19.49
CA PRO A 11 7.95 -9.22 -20.63
C PRO A 11 7.85 -8.38 -21.91
N ALA A 12 8.22 -8.98 -23.03
CA ALA A 12 8.35 -8.32 -24.32
C ALA A 12 7.06 -7.66 -24.84
N ASN A 13 5.87 -8.08 -24.39
CA ASN A 13 4.55 -7.63 -24.87
C ASN A 13 3.60 -7.29 -23.70
N GLY A 14 4.10 -7.03 -22.50
CA GLY A 14 3.30 -6.71 -21.33
C GLY A 14 2.96 -5.23 -21.23
N ARG A 15 1.85 -4.91 -20.55
CA ARG A 15 1.55 -3.56 -20.05
C ARG A 15 2.13 -3.41 -18.64
N ILE A 16 2.54 -2.20 -18.30
CA ILE A 16 3.06 -1.86 -16.98
C ILE A 16 1.98 -1.10 -16.22
N ALA A 17 1.76 -1.49 -14.96
CA ALA A 17 1.09 -0.66 -13.97
C ALA A 17 2.14 -0.06 -13.02
N MET A 18 1.96 1.19 -12.66
CA MET A 18 2.81 1.91 -11.72
C MET A 18 1.96 2.79 -10.83
N SER A 19 2.23 2.77 -9.54
CA SER A 19 1.67 3.70 -8.55
C SER A 19 2.76 4.25 -7.66
N THR A 20 2.52 5.41 -7.08
CA THR A 20 3.39 6.00 -6.04
C THR A 20 2.54 6.61 -4.96
N ASP A 21 2.97 6.42 -3.71
CA ASP A 21 2.27 6.97 -2.56
C ASP A 21 3.26 7.45 -1.50
N SER A 22 2.82 8.45 -0.72
CA SER A 22 3.60 9.06 0.35
C SER A 22 2.90 8.84 1.68
N PHE A 23 3.63 8.27 2.63
CA PHE A 23 3.11 7.86 3.91
C PHE A 23 3.58 8.81 5.00
N VAL A 24 2.59 9.39 5.65
CA VAL A 24 2.71 10.28 6.80
C VAL A 24 1.67 9.84 7.83
N VAL A 25 2.09 9.24 8.91
CA VAL A 25 1.19 8.76 9.97
C VAL A 25 1.76 9.05 11.34
N THR A 26 0.90 9.52 12.22
CA THR A 26 1.22 9.75 13.63
C THR A 26 0.13 9.12 14.49
N PRO A 27 0.48 8.18 15.40
CA PRO A 27 1.81 7.66 15.68
C PRO A 27 2.35 6.76 14.55
N GLN A 28 3.69 6.67 14.43
CA GLN A 28 4.35 5.84 13.40
C GLN A 28 4.32 4.35 13.70
N PHE A 29 4.10 3.99 14.96
CA PHE A 29 3.86 2.63 15.43
C PHE A 29 2.46 2.58 16.03
N PHE A 30 1.68 1.62 15.62
CA PHE A 30 0.28 1.49 16.00
C PHE A 30 -0.11 0.01 16.14
N PRO A 31 -1.24 -0.33 16.77
CA PRO A 31 -1.70 -1.71 16.84
C PRO A 31 -1.85 -2.32 15.44
N GLY A 32 -1.24 -3.48 15.22
CA GLY A 32 -1.25 -4.18 13.93
C GLY A 32 -0.13 -3.77 12.97
N GLY A 33 0.77 -2.79 13.34
CA GLY A 33 1.89 -2.46 12.46
C GLY A 33 2.60 -1.14 12.73
N ASN A 34 3.26 -0.66 11.71
CA ASN A 34 3.94 0.64 11.70
C ASN A 34 3.91 1.24 10.28
N ILE A 35 4.43 2.46 10.16
CA ILE A 35 4.50 3.19 8.87
C ILE A 35 5.19 2.37 7.76
N GLY A 36 6.15 1.50 8.11
CA GLY A 36 6.84 0.64 7.13
C GLY A 36 5.92 -0.42 6.52
N ARG A 37 5.07 -1.07 7.33
CA ARG A 37 4.04 -2.00 6.83
C ARG A 37 3.06 -1.27 5.92
N LEU A 38 2.58 -0.12 6.39
CA LEU A 38 1.65 0.71 5.63
C LEU A 38 2.22 1.12 4.27
N ALA A 39 3.49 1.53 4.24
CA ALA A 39 4.17 1.98 3.02
C ALA A 39 4.31 0.88 1.96
N VAL A 40 4.55 -0.36 2.37
CA VAL A 40 4.62 -1.49 1.44
C VAL A 40 3.22 -1.91 1.01
N CYS A 41 2.29 -2.13 1.95
CA CYS A 41 0.93 -2.58 1.65
C CYS A 41 0.19 -1.62 0.72
N GLY A 42 0.20 -0.31 1.02
CA GLY A 42 -0.54 0.68 0.24
C GLY A 42 -0.12 0.67 -1.22
N THR A 43 1.17 0.80 -1.49
CA THR A 43 1.67 0.84 -2.88
C THR A 43 1.53 -0.51 -3.60
N VAL A 44 1.74 -1.63 -2.91
CA VAL A 44 1.49 -2.97 -3.49
C VAL A 44 0.02 -3.12 -3.88
N ASN A 45 -0.88 -2.74 -2.99
CA ASN A 45 -2.32 -2.86 -3.22
C ASN A 45 -2.78 -1.96 -4.38
N ASP A 46 -2.31 -0.71 -4.43
CA ASP A 46 -2.61 0.21 -5.53
C ASP A 46 -2.24 -0.39 -6.90
N VAL A 47 -1.02 -0.89 -7.02
CA VAL A 47 -0.58 -1.52 -8.28
C VAL A 47 -1.41 -2.77 -8.57
N ALA A 48 -1.73 -3.58 -7.55
CA ALA A 48 -2.50 -4.81 -7.70
C ALA A 48 -3.95 -4.56 -8.13
N THR A 49 -4.58 -3.43 -7.74
CA THR A 49 -5.96 -3.08 -8.17
C THR A 49 -6.11 -2.94 -9.68
N SER A 50 -5.01 -2.71 -10.41
CA SER A 50 -4.99 -2.73 -11.88
C SER A 50 -4.99 -4.16 -12.48
N GLY A 51 -4.96 -5.20 -11.63
CA GLY A 51 -4.78 -6.60 -12.02
C GLY A 51 -3.33 -6.98 -12.32
N ALA A 52 -2.38 -6.13 -11.93
CA ALA A 52 -0.96 -6.36 -12.19
C ALA A 52 -0.34 -7.34 -11.19
N ASN A 53 0.58 -8.15 -11.68
CA ASN A 53 1.53 -8.88 -10.86
C ASN A 53 2.61 -7.90 -10.38
N VAL A 54 2.50 -7.46 -9.14
CA VAL A 54 3.45 -6.51 -8.54
C VAL A 54 4.82 -7.16 -8.41
N ARG A 55 5.89 -6.45 -8.81
CA ARG A 55 7.25 -7.01 -8.84
C ARG A 55 8.23 -6.21 -7.99
N TYR A 56 8.27 -4.92 -8.19
CA TYR A 56 9.33 -4.08 -7.65
C TYR A 56 8.79 -2.82 -7.00
N LEU A 57 9.45 -2.41 -5.94
CA LEU A 57 9.23 -1.14 -5.28
C LEU A 57 10.53 -0.31 -5.29
N SER A 58 10.39 0.99 -5.34
CA SER A 58 11.37 1.94 -4.84
C SER A 58 10.93 2.45 -3.46
N CYS A 59 11.88 2.95 -2.65
CA CYS A 59 11.57 3.49 -1.35
C CYS A 59 12.44 4.72 -1.04
N GLY A 60 11.80 5.86 -0.81
CA GLY A 60 12.44 7.09 -0.34
C GLY A 60 12.11 7.35 1.12
N PHE A 61 13.11 7.72 1.91
CA PHE A 61 12.95 8.17 3.29
C PHE A 61 13.27 9.65 3.43
N ILE A 62 12.44 10.37 4.17
CA ILE A 62 12.77 11.68 4.72
C ILE A 62 12.79 11.53 6.24
N LEU A 63 13.96 11.71 6.83
CA LEU A 63 14.19 11.53 8.26
C LEU A 63 14.42 12.90 8.92
N GLU A 64 13.80 13.12 10.06
CA GLU A 64 14.11 14.27 10.88
C GLU A 64 15.43 14.02 11.65
N GLU A 65 16.27 15.05 11.75
CA GLU A 65 17.52 15.00 12.53
C GLU A 65 17.25 14.56 13.97
N GLY A 66 17.97 13.51 14.41
CA GLY A 66 17.80 12.94 15.74
C GLY A 66 16.75 11.83 15.82
N TYR A 67 16.19 11.40 14.70
CA TYR A 67 15.27 10.26 14.69
C TYR A 67 15.95 9.00 15.27
N PRO A 68 15.31 8.27 16.23
CA PRO A 68 15.93 7.13 16.90
C PRO A 68 16.24 5.98 15.92
N MET A 69 17.51 5.54 15.92
CA MET A 69 17.99 4.49 15.01
C MET A 69 17.37 3.12 15.26
N ASP A 70 16.97 2.82 16.47
CA ASP A 70 16.25 1.60 16.85
C ASP A 70 14.85 1.58 16.22
N LYS A 71 14.14 2.69 16.25
CA LYS A 71 12.83 2.84 15.58
C LYS A 71 12.98 2.72 14.06
N LEU A 72 13.99 3.36 13.47
CA LEU A 72 14.25 3.25 12.04
C LEU A 72 14.52 1.80 11.64
N ARG A 73 15.34 1.07 12.43
CA ARG A 73 15.59 -0.36 12.17
C ARG A 73 14.32 -1.20 12.21
N GLN A 74 13.43 -0.96 13.18
CA GLN A 74 12.14 -1.65 13.26
C GLN A 74 11.27 -1.38 12.04
N ILE A 75 11.20 -0.12 11.58
CA ILE A 75 10.45 0.24 10.35
C ILE A 75 11.01 -0.49 9.14
N VAL A 76 12.32 -0.44 8.93
CA VAL A 76 12.99 -1.09 7.79
C VAL A 76 12.81 -2.62 7.84
N GLN A 77 12.92 -3.22 9.04
CA GLN A 77 12.68 -4.65 9.23
C GLN A 77 11.23 -5.02 8.85
N THR A 78 10.26 -4.26 9.35
CA THR A 78 8.84 -4.49 8.99
C THR A 78 8.60 -4.32 7.48
N MET A 79 9.25 -3.35 6.84
CA MET A 79 9.16 -3.19 5.38
C MET A 79 9.71 -4.42 4.65
N ALA A 80 10.84 -4.95 5.08
CA ALA A 80 11.44 -6.15 4.49
C ALA A 80 10.54 -7.39 4.64
N GLU A 81 9.98 -7.59 5.83
CA GLU A 81 9.04 -8.68 6.14
C GLU A 81 7.75 -8.56 5.30
N THR A 82 7.19 -7.36 5.21
CA THR A 82 5.97 -7.11 4.41
C THR A 82 6.23 -7.26 2.92
N ALA A 83 7.38 -6.81 2.42
CA ALA A 83 7.77 -7.02 1.02
C ALA A 83 7.93 -8.52 0.69
N HIS A 84 8.51 -9.29 1.62
CA HIS A 84 8.60 -10.74 1.50
C HIS A 84 7.22 -11.40 1.51
N GLU A 85 6.32 -10.99 2.42
CA GLU A 85 4.92 -11.44 2.48
C GLU A 85 4.18 -11.19 1.16
N ALA A 86 4.38 -9.99 0.58
CA ALA A 86 3.79 -9.62 -0.71
C ALA A 86 4.47 -10.27 -1.93
N GLY A 87 5.63 -10.92 -1.76
CA GLY A 87 6.41 -11.49 -2.87
C GLY A 87 7.03 -10.42 -3.79
N VAL A 88 7.29 -9.20 -3.26
CA VAL A 88 7.88 -8.09 -4.01
C VAL A 88 9.29 -7.76 -3.52
N SER A 89 10.07 -7.07 -4.35
CA SER A 89 11.42 -6.63 -4.00
C SER A 89 11.54 -5.11 -4.02
N ILE A 90 12.11 -4.54 -2.96
CA ILE A 90 12.54 -3.14 -2.95
C ILE A 90 13.92 -3.09 -3.59
N ILE A 91 14.03 -2.53 -4.81
CA ILE A 91 15.25 -2.62 -5.64
C ILE A 91 16.07 -1.32 -5.68
N THR A 92 15.50 -0.21 -5.24
CA THR A 92 16.16 1.10 -5.21
C THR A 92 15.53 1.99 -4.14
N GLY A 93 16.25 2.99 -3.70
CA GLY A 93 15.75 3.96 -2.74
C GLY A 93 16.72 5.10 -2.51
N ASP A 94 16.27 6.09 -1.76
CA ASP A 94 17.06 7.24 -1.32
C ASP A 94 16.72 7.60 0.13
N THR A 95 17.61 8.30 0.81
CA THR A 95 17.38 8.79 2.17
C THR A 95 17.84 10.24 2.28
N LYS A 96 16.96 11.12 2.72
CA LYS A 96 17.26 12.51 3.06
C LYS A 96 17.05 12.74 4.54
N VAL A 97 17.95 13.51 5.14
CA VAL A 97 17.80 14.01 6.50
C VAL A 97 17.46 15.48 6.42
N VAL A 98 16.39 15.88 7.12
CA VAL A 98 15.96 17.28 7.27
C VAL A 98 16.25 17.77 8.67
N GLU A 99 16.30 19.08 8.85
CA GLU A 99 16.51 19.74 10.14
C GLU A 99 15.45 19.32 11.16
N ARG A 100 15.80 19.42 12.44
CA ARG A 100 14.83 19.21 13.53
C ARG A 100 13.64 20.16 13.40
N GLY A 101 12.43 19.62 13.44
CA GLY A 101 11.17 20.33 13.17
C GLY A 101 10.81 20.44 11.68
N GLY A 102 11.63 19.87 10.78
CA GLY A 102 11.36 19.83 9.34
C GLY A 102 10.53 18.64 8.88
N ALA A 103 10.28 17.68 9.78
CA ALA A 103 9.40 16.54 9.57
C ALA A 103 8.82 16.05 10.90
N ASP A 104 7.81 15.17 10.86
CA ASP A 104 7.29 14.50 12.05
C ASP A 104 8.00 13.16 12.29
N GLY A 105 9.32 13.21 12.36
CA GLY A 105 10.19 12.06 12.58
C GLY A 105 10.57 11.33 11.29
N VAL A 106 9.64 10.65 10.62
CA VAL A 106 9.90 9.95 9.35
C VAL A 106 8.72 10.04 8.40
N TYR A 107 9.02 10.33 7.14
CA TYR A 107 8.11 10.17 6.01
C TYR A 107 8.70 9.14 5.05
N ILE A 108 7.82 8.34 4.44
CA ILE A 108 8.19 7.29 3.49
C ILE A 108 7.42 7.53 2.20
N ASN A 109 8.13 7.51 1.08
CA ASN A 109 7.51 7.43 -0.24
C ASN A 109 7.89 6.08 -0.86
N THR A 110 6.91 5.38 -1.41
CA THR A 110 7.15 4.19 -2.22
C THR A 110 6.54 4.35 -3.59
N ALA A 111 7.21 3.82 -4.61
CA ALA A 111 6.62 3.65 -5.93
C ALA A 111 6.73 2.19 -6.33
N GLY A 112 5.63 1.64 -6.87
CA GLY A 112 5.51 0.24 -7.23
C GLY A 112 5.36 0.06 -8.74
N VAL A 113 5.88 -1.05 -9.25
CA VAL A 113 5.75 -1.46 -10.65
C VAL A 113 5.30 -2.91 -10.72
N GLY A 114 4.34 -3.17 -11.59
CA GLY A 114 3.84 -4.51 -11.86
C GLY A 114 3.53 -4.73 -13.34
N GLU A 115 3.39 -5.98 -13.71
CA GLU A 115 3.04 -6.41 -15.06
C GLU A 115 1.55 -6.71 -15.12
N VAL A 116 0.81 -6.05 -16.01
CA VAL A 116 -0.60 -6.35 -16.26
C VAL A 116 -0.70 -7.46 -17.29
N PRO A 117 -1.28 -8.63 -16.95
CA PRO A 117 -1.44 -9.73 -17.90
C PRO A 117 -2.26 -9.33 -19.13
N ALA A 118 -1.99 -10.01 -20.25
CA ALA A 118 -2.77 -9.81 -21.47
C ALA A 118 -4.26 -10.16 -21.22
N GLY A 119 -5.17 -9.33 -21.72
CA GLY A 119 -6.61 -9.52 -21.55
C GLY A 119 -7.22 -8.95 -20.27
N VAL A 120 -6.42 -8.63 -19.26
CA VAL A 120 -6.90 -7.99 -18.01
C VAL A 120 -7.15 -6.50 -18.29
N THR A 121 -8.39 -6.06 -18.14
CA THR A 121 -8.79 -4.64 -18.28
C THR A 121 -9.74 -4.28 -17.17
N LEU A 122 -9.18 -3.81 -16.06
CA LEU A 122 -9.93 -3.39 -14.88
C LEU A 122 -10.10 -1.86 -14.87
N SER A 123 -11.32 -1.41 -14.61
CA SER A 123 -11.64 0.01 -14.49
C SER A 123 -12.99 0.19 -13.80
N GLY A 124 -13.15 1.23 -12.98
CA GLY A 124 -14.45 1.65 -12.45
C GLY A 124 -15.47 1.92 -13.55
N ALA A 125 -15.02 2.40 -14.72
CA ALA A 125 -15.88 2.62 -15.89
C ALA A 125 -16.47 1.33 -16.50
N ASN A 126 -15.99 0.16 -16.11
CA ASN A 126 -16.53 -1.13 -16.55
C ASN A 126 -17.70 -1.61 -15.67
N CYS A 127 -17.92 -0.99 -14.52
CA CYS A 127 -19.00 -1.36 -13.58
C CYS A 127 -20.37 -1.13 -14.20
N ARG A 128 -21.32 -2.00 -13.88
CA ARG A 128 -22.68 -1.97 -14.43
C ARG A 128 -23.73 -2.16 -13.34
N PRO A 129 -24.93 -1.62 -13.51
CA PRO A 129 -26.04 -1.94 -12.64
C PRO A 129 -26.29 -3.45 -12.56
N GLY A 130 -26.36 -3.99 -11.36
CA GLY A 130 -26.53 -5.43 -11.10
C GLY A 130 -25.21 -6.16 -10.80
N ASP A 131 -24.05 -5.53 -10.91
CA ASP A 131 -22.78 -6.11 -10.46
C ASP A 131 -22.78 -6.30 -8.95
N ALA A 132 -22.22 -7.42 -8.48
CA ALA A 132 -22.01 -7.68 -7.05
C ALA A 132 -20.81 -6.90 -6.53
N ILE A 133 -20.96 -6.30 -5.36
CA ILE A 133 -19.88 -5.61 -4.64
C ILE A 133 -19.41 -6.51 -3.50
N LEU A 134 -18.11 -6.82 -3.52
CA LEU A 134 -17.47 -7.61 -2.49
C LEU A 134 -16.46 -6.74 -1.73
N VAL A 135 -16.34 -6.99 -0.43
CA VAL A 135 -15.36 -6.32 0.43
C VAL A 135 -14.43 -7.38 0.99
N SER A 136 -13.12 -7.15 0.92
CA SER A 136 -12.09 -8.13 1.32
C SER A 136 -11.97 -8.34 2.82
N GLY A 137 -12.57 -7.49 3.65
CA GLY A 137 -12.49 -7.54 5.10
C GLY A 137 -13.36 -6.48 5.77
N THR A 138 -13.02 -6.15 7.00
CA THR A 138 -13.64 -5.08 7.78
C THR A 138 -13.30 -3.70 7.21
N LEU A 139 -14.03 -2.68 7.61
CA LEU A 139 -13.89 -1.31 7.10
C LEU A 139 -13.55 -0.36 8.24
N GLY A 140 -12.48 0.43 8.03
CA GLY A 140 -12.12 1.53 8.92
C GLY A 140 -11.22 1.15 10.10
N ASP A 141 -10.78 -0.09 10.23
CA ASP A 141 -9.99 -0.58 11.35
C ASP A 141 -8.67 0.19 11.49
N HIS A 142 -7.96 0.43 10.39
CA HIS A 142 -6.75 1.25 10.41
C HIS A 142 -7.02 2.66 10.97
N GLY A 143 -8.05 3.32 10.49
CA GLY A 143 -8.43 4.67 10.95
C GLY A 143 -8.73 4.70 12.45
N ILE A 144 -9.48 3.71 12.95
CA ILE A 144 -9.82 3.59 14.37
C ILE A 144 -8.59 3.26 15.20
N ALA A 145 -7.72 2.36 14.76
CA ALA A 145 -6.47 2.02 15.43
C ALA A 145 -5.56 3.25 15.62
N ILE A 146 -5.43 4.10 14.59
CA ILE A 146 -4.67 5.35 14.67
C ILE A 146 -5.34 6.36 15.61
N MET A 147 -6.65 6.60 15.44
CA MET A 147 -7.38 7.59 16.24
C MET A 147 -7.41 7.23 17.73
N SER A 148 -7.59 5.94 18.06
CA SER A 148 -7.59 5.48 19.44
C SER A 148 -6.28 5.82 20.15
N GLN A 149 -5.16 5.66 19.49
CA GLN A 149 -3.86 6.01 20.05
C GLN A 149 -3.62 7.52 20.15
N ARG A 150 -4.05 8.30 19.16
CA ARG A 150 -3.88 9.76 19.16
C ARG A 150 -4.68 10.45 20.25
N GLU A 151 -5.93 10.03 20.45
CA GLU A 151 -6.85 10.66 21.40
C GLU A 151 -6.84 9.98 22.78
N GLY A 152 -6.03 8.94 22.97
CA GLY A 152 -6.01 8.16 24.23
C GLY A 152 -7.36 7.50 24.54
N LEU A 153 -8.17 7.22 23.50
CA LEU A 153 -9.47 6.59 23.65
C LEU A 153 -9.29 5.10 23.91
N ALA A 154 -9.62 4.66 25.13
CA ALA A 154 -9.73 3.24 25.43
C ALA A 154 -11.02 2.69 24.82
N PHE A 155 -10.94 2.13 23.62
CA PHE A 155 -12.03 1.30 23.12
C PHE A 155 -12.05 -0.03 23.87
N SER A 156 -13.25 -0.59 24.06
CA SER A 156 -13.45 -1.89 24.73
C SER A 156 -13.02 -3.09 23.87
N SER A 157 -12.43 -2.86 22.70
CA SER A 157 -11.97 -3.88 21.77
C SER A 157 -10.52 -3.58 21.32
N ASP A 158 -9.72 -4.62 21.17
CA ASP A 158 -8.37 -4.58 20.63
C ASP A 158 -8.43 -4.44 19.09
N ILE A 159 -8.79 -3.23 18.61
CA ILE A 159 -8.81 -2.96 17.17
C ILE A 159 -7.41 -2.70 16.69
N GLU A 160 -6.95 -3.54 15.77
CA GLU A 160 -5.66 -3.40 15.10
C GLU A 160 -5.86 -2.89 13.67
N SER A 161 -4.79 -2.32 13.11
CA SER A 161 -4.77 -1.93 11.70
C SER A 161 -4.94 -3.16 10.80
N ASP A 162 -5.84 -3.06 9.84
CA ASP A 162 -6.10 -4.03 8.77
C ASP A 162 -5.10 -3.97 7.61
N ALA A 163 -4.02 -3.19 7.72
CA ALA A 163 -3.00 -3.06 6.69
C ALA A 163 -2.34 -4.42 6.35
N ALA A 164 -2.65 -4.95 5.17
CA ALA A 164 -2.13 -6.22 4.65
C ALA A 164 -1.89 -6.13 3.14
N PRO A 165 -0.91 -6.86 2.59
CA PRO A 165 -0.75 -6.98 1.14
C PRO A 165 -1.86 -7.87 0.58
N LEU A 166 -2.65 -7.35 -0.35
CA LEU A 166 -3.81 -8.01 -0.96
C LEU A 166 -3.55 -8.49 -2.39
N ASN A 167 -2.34 -8.34 -2.90
CA ASN A 167 -1.99 -8.69 -4.28
C ASN A 167 -2.23 -10.17 -4.59
N HIS A 168 -1.99 -11.08 -3.65
CA HIS A 168 -2.28 -12.51 -3.82
C HIS A 168 -3.78 -12.78 -3.86
N LEU A 169 -4.55 -12.17 -2.97
CA LEU A 169 -6.01 -12.26 -2.97
C LEU A 169 -6.61 -11.75 -4.30
N ILE A 170 -6.13 -10.61 -4.79
CA ILE A 170 -6.55 -10.04 -6.07
C ILE A 170 -6.25 -11.00 -7.23
N ALA A 171 -5.06 -11.61 -7.25
CA ALA A 171 -4.70 -12.61 -8.25
C ALA A 171 -5.61 -13.84 -8.20
N ASP A 172 -5.92 -14.34 -7.00
CA ASP A 172 -6.82 -15.48 -6.81
C ASP A 172 -8.25 -15.16 -7.25
N VAL A 173 -8.75 -13.96 -6.93
CA VAL A 173 -10.07 -13.50 -7.39
C VAL A 173 -10.13 -13.41 -8.91
N LEU A 174 -9.11 -12.86 -9.57
CA LEU A 174 -9.06 -12.79 -11.03
C LEU A 174 -8.99 -14.16 -11.69
N ALA A 175 -8.28 -15.10 -11.07
CA ALA A 175 -8.23 -16.49 -11.55
C ALA A 175 -9.59 -17.19 -11.41
N ALA A 176 -10.31 -16.96 -10.30
CA ALA A 176 -11.61 -17.57 -10.03
C ALA A 176 -12.77 -16.89 -10.77
N ALA A 177 -12.68 -15.56 -10.96
CA ALA A 177 -13.72 -14.72 -11.55
C ALA A 177 -13.09 -13.77 -12.59
N PRO A 178 -12.73 -14.26 -13.79
CA PRO A 178 -12.08 -13.45 -14.83
C PRO A 178 -12.95 -12.31 -15.37
N ASP A 179 -14.26 -12.33 -15.10
CA ASP A 179 -15.21 -11.26 -15.44
C ASP A 179 -15.22 -10.11 -14.42
N THR A 180 -14.35 -10.15 -13.39
CA THR A 180 -14.19 -9.03 -12.45
C THR A 180 -13.91 -7.74 -13.21
N ARG A 181 -14.64 -6.67 -12.88
CA ARG A 181 -14.60 -5.42 -13.62
C ARG A 181 -13.68 -4.37 -13.03
N CYS A 182 -13.56 -4.35 -11.69
CA CYS A 182 -12.82 -3.33 -10.98
C CYS A 182 -12.38 -3.83 -9.60
N PHE A 183 -11.23 -3.35 -9.18
CA PHE A 183 -10.83 -3.31 -7.77
C PHE A 183 -10.60 -1.85 -7.38
N ARG A 184 -10.86 -1.51 -6.14
CA ARG A 184 -10.65 -0.17 -5.60
C ARG A 184 -10.41 -0.23 -4.10
N ASP A 185 -9.39 0.47 -3.64
CA ASP A 185 -9.14 0.67 -2.23
C ASP A 185 -10.01 1.80 -1.67
N PRO A 186 -10.79 1.59 -0.61
CA PRO A 186 -11.65 2.62 -0.03
C PRO A 186 -10.91 3.47 1.00
N THR A 187 -9.96 4.30 0.57
CA THR A 187 -9.16 5.16 1.46
C THR A 187 -9.90 6.45 1.84
N ARG A 188 -9.70 7.55 1.13
CA ARG A 188 -10.36 8.83 1.44
C ARG A 188 -11.85 8.79 1.17
N GLY A 189 -12.64 9.18 2.18
CA GLY A 189 -14.10 9.13 2.11
C GLY A 189 -14.70 7.73 2.24
N GLY A 190 -13.84 6.72 2.41
CA GLY A 190 -14.21 5.33 2.67
C GLY A 190 -15.03 4.71 1.55
N LEU A 191 -15.77 3.66 1.90
CA LEU A 191 -16.61 2.92 0.94
C LEU A 191 -17.65 3.80 0.26
N ALA A 192 -18.19 4.82 0.95
CA ALA A 192 -19.20 5.70 0.38
C ALA A 192 -18.66 6.48 -0.85
N SER A 193 -17.45 7.03 -0.76
CA SER A 193 -16.83 7.73 -1.90
C SER A 193 -16.53 6.76 -3.04
N THR A 194 -15.98 5.59 -2.74
CA THR A 194 -15.70 4.55 -3.73
C THR A 194 -16.94 4.10 -4.49
N LEU A 195 -18.06 3.87 -3.79
CA LEU A 195 -19.32 3.51 -4.44
C LEU A 195 -19.89 4.65 -5.31
N ASN A 196 -19.71 5.90 -4.90
CA ASN A 196 -20.09 7.04 -5.72
C ASN A 196 -19.22 7.15 -6.99
N GLU A 197 -17.93 6.84 -6.91
CA GLU A 197 -17.05 6.77 -8.09
C GLU A 197 -17.51 5.70 -9.10
N PHE A 198 -17.98 4.54 -8.60
CA PHE A 198 -18.49 3.48 -9.47
C PHE A 198 -19.85 3.81 -10.10
N ALA A 199 -20.63 4.70 -9.49
CA ALA A 199 -21.97 5.08 -9.96
C ALA A 199 -21.97 6.21 -11.00
N GLN A 200 -20.82 6.82 -11.28
CA GLN A 200 -20.63 7.88 -12.28
C GLN A 200 -20.32 7.30 -13.67
#